data_1bf723b32e45420ffbdb263648226309
#
_entry.id   1bf723b32e45420ffbdb263648226309
#
_cell.length_a   1.000
_cell.length_b   1.000
_cell.length_c   1.000
_cell.angle_alpha   90.00
_cell.angle_beta   90.00
_cell.angle_gamma   90.00
#
_symmetry.space_group_name_H-M   'P 1'
#
loop_
_entity.id
_entity.type
_entity.pdbx_description
1 polymer ?
#
loop_
_entity_poly.entity_id
_entity_poly.type
_entity_poly.pdbx_seq_one_letter_code
_entity_poly.pdbx_strand_id
1 'polypeptide(L)'
;MYKRILVPLDLQETVLSVRATKVAQDIANCYQSNLSVLTVIPDFGMPLVANFFPEDAMQQAENEVHAELKRFVAAHFKNPDSIRAEIDSGSPHKVIVQHAREEGIDLIILPATGKDVSKVFMGSSSTHVVERSPCSVLVVRP
;
A
#
# COMPACT_ATOMS: atom_id res chain seq x y z
N MET A 1 1.11 -10.57 19.08
CA MET A 1 -0.03 -11.01 18.28
C MET A 1 0.25 -10.82 16.79
N TYR A 2 0.44 -9.61 16.32
CA TYR A 2 0.79 -9.35 14.92
C TYR A 2 2.30 -9.29 14.74
N LYS A 3 2.85 -10.12 13.85
CA LYS A 3 4.30 -10.19 13.59
C LYS A 3 4.69 -9.52 12.27
N ARG A 4 3.83 -9.56 11.27
CA ARG A 4 4.07 -9.02 9.94
C ARG A 4 2.91 -8.14 9.51
N ILE A 5 3.18 -6.85 9.43
CA ILE A 5 2.18 -5.83 9.11
C ILE A 5 2.48 -5.26 7.73
N LEU A 6 1.46 -5.19 6.90
CA LEU A 6 1.51 -4.57 5.58
C LEU A 6 0.69 -3.29 5.57
N VAL A 7 1.27 -2.22 5.06
CA VAL A 7 0.58 -0.95 4.82
C VAL A 7 0.58 -0.66 3.32
N PRO A 8 -0.52 -0.88 2.62
CA PRO A 8 -0.67 -0.39 1.26
C PRO A 8 -0.71 1.13 1.25
N LEU A 9 0.08 1.75 0.39
CA LEU A 9 0.19 3.21 0.28
C LEU A 9 -0.28 3.69 -1.09
N ASP A 10 -1.10 4.73 -1.08
CA ASP A 10 -1.40 5.53 -2.26
C ASP A 10 -0.58 6.82 -2.20
N LEU A 11 0.42 6.92 -3.05
CA LEU A 11 1.32 8.07 -3.10
C LEU A 11 0.65 9.32 -3.70
N GLN A 12 -0.53 9.19 -4.29
CA GLN A 12 -1.33 10.31 -4.78
C GLN A 12 -2.25 10.89 -3.70
N GLU A 13 -2.62 10.09 -2.70
CA GLU A 13 -3.45 10.51 -1.57
C GLU A 13 -2.69 10.33 -0.24
N THR A 14 -1.66 11.13 -0.05
CA THR A 14 -0.70 10.97 1.04
C THR A 14 -1.27 11.23 2.44
N VAL A 15 -2.30 12.06 2.57
CA VAL A 15 -2.86 12.43 3.89
C VAL A 15 -3.39 11.20 4.64
N LEU A 16 -4.16 10.36 3.96
CA LEU A 16 -4.70 9.13 4.54
C LEU A 16 -3.61 8.09 4.77
N SER A 17 -2.66 8.02 3.84
CA SER A 17 -1.50 7.13 3.96
C SER A 17 -0.62 7.48 5.17
N VAL A 18 -0.39 8.75 5.43
CA VAL A 18 0.35 9.22 6.63
C VAL A 18 -0.33 8.79 7.92
N ARG A 19 -1.65 8.92 7.99
CA ARG A 19 -2.41 8.49 9.17
C ARG A 19 -2.32 6.98 9.40
N ALA A 20 -2.52 6.20 8.35
CA ALA A 20 -2.38 4.74 8.42
C ALA A 20 -0.97 4.32 8.84
N THR A 21 0.05 5.01 8.35
CA THR A 21 1.45 4.81 8.70
C THR A 21 1.71 5.03 10.19
N LYS A 22 1.14 6.08 10.78
CA LYS A 22 1.25 6.34 12.23
C LYS A 22 0.64 5.21 13.05
N VAL A 23 -0.58 4.81 12.70
CA VAL A 23 -1.27 3.69 13.37
C VAL A 23 -0.44 2.40 13.25
N ALA A 24 0.11 2.14 12.07
CA ALA A 24 0.94 0.97 11.84
C ALA A 24 2.21 0.95 12.71
N GLN A 25 2.87 2.09 12.85
CA GLN A 25 4.05 2.21 13.71
C GLN A 25 3.71 1.97 15.19
N ASP A 26 2.58 2.52 15.66
CA ASP A 26 2.15 2.32 17.04
C ASP A 26 1.86 0.84 17.33
N ILE A 27 1.16 0.16 16.43
CA ILE A 27 0.88 -1.26 16.56
C ILE A 27 2.17 -2.09 16.47
N ALA A 28 3.04 -1.78 15.51
CA ALA A 28 4.32 -2.47 15.33
C ALA A 28 5.23 -2.32 16.55
N ASN A 29 5.25 -1.15 17.17
CA ASN A 29 5.99 -0.93 18.41
C ASN A 29 5.43 -1.75 19.57
N CYS A 30 4.10 -1.86 19.66
CA CYS A 30 3.43 -2.61 20.69
C CYS A 30 3.74 -4.12 20.62
N TYR A 31 3.74 -4.68 19.42
CA TYR A 31 3.94 -6.11 19.18
C TYR A 31 5.33 -6.49 18.68
N GLN A 32 6.21 -5.51 18.49
CA GLN A 32 7.53 -5.70 17.86
C GLN A 32 7.43 -6.37 16.49
N SER A 33 6.54 -5.84 15.66
CA SER A 33 6.23 -6.36 14.35
C SER A 33 7.20 -5.86 13.29
N ASN A 34 7.37 -6.66 12.26
CA ASN A 34 8.02 -6.20 11.02
C ASN A 34 7.00 -5.44 10.17
N LEU A 35 7.37 -4.22 9.77
CA LEU A 35 6.55 -3.38 8.91
C LEU A 35 7.02 -3.46 7.47
N SER A 36 6.08 -3.61 6.56
CA SER A 36 6.30 -3.44 5.12
C SER A 36 5.28 -2.48 4.54
N VAL A 37 5.68 -1.79 3.49
CA VAL A 37 4.81 -0.92 2.70
C VAL A 37 4.79 -1.40 1.26
N LEU A 38 3.63 -1.27 0.63
CA LEU A 38 3.41 -1.68 -0.76
C LEU A 38 2.69 -0.58 -1.51
N THR A 39 3.26 -0.17 -2.62
CA THR A 39 2.58 0.69 -3.59
C THR A 39 2.29 -0.13 -4.85
N VAL A 40 1.04 -0.13 -5.26
CA VAL A 40 0.60 -0.83 -6.48
C VAL A 40 0.39 0.20 -7.58
N ILE A 41 1.14 0.06 -8.66
CA ILE A 41 0.94 0.84 -9.88
C ILE A 41 -0.22 0.20 -10.63
N PRO A 42 -1.34 0.92 -10.85
CA PRO A 42 -2.45 0.36 -11.60
C PRO A 42 -1.99 -0.04 -13.00
N ASP A 43 -2.32 -1.27 -13.37
CA ASP A 43 -2.08 -1.73 -14.72
C ASP A 43 -3.06 -1.02 -15.65
N PHE A 44 -2.53 -0.25 -16.60
CA PHE A 44 -3.34 0.37 -17.65
C PHE A 44 -3.80 -0.69 -18.66
N GLY A 45 -4.37 -1.72 -18.18
CA GLY A 45 -5.01 -2.95 -18.63
C GLY A 45 -5.36 -3.15 -20.10
N MET A 46 -4.71 -2.44 -21.04
CA MET A 46 -4.87 -2.70 -22.46
C MET A 46 -3.53 -3.08 -23.08
N PRO A 47 -3.39 -4.32 -23.62
CA PRO A 47 -2.20 -4.73 -24.37
C PRO A 47 -1.82 -3.77 -25.50
N LEU A 48 -2.79 -3.03 -26.04
CA LEU A 48 -2.61 -2.01 -27.06
C LEU A 48 -1.86 -0.78 -26.56
N VAL A 49 -2.03 -0.39 -25.30
CA VAL A 49 -1.35 0.79 -24.72
C VAL A 49 0.10 0.46 -24.37
N ALA A 50 0.37 -0.73 -23.91
CA ALA A 50 1.72 -1.20 -23.61
C ALA A 50 2.64 -1.22 -24.84
N ASN A 51 2.08 -1.42 -26.03
CA ASN A 51 2.83 -1.39 -27.31
C ASN A 51 3.18 0.01 -27.80
N PHE A 52 2.54 1.05 -27.29
CA PHE A 52 2.78 2.45 -27.66
C PHE A 52 3.75 3.18 -26.74
N PHE A 53 4.05 2.63 -25.55
CA PHE A 53 5.04 3.21 -24.65
C PHE A 53 6.38 2.50 -24.82
N PRO A 54 7.47 3.25 -25.07
CA PRO A 54 8.82 2.66 -25.04
C PRO A 54 9.06 1.99 -23.68
N GLU A 55 9.76 0.86 -23.68
CA GLU A 55 10.17 0.18 -22.43
C GLU A 55 10.87 1.13 -21.47
N ASP A 56 11.64 2.09 -21.99
CA ASP A 56 12.33 3.12 -21.22
C ASP A 56 11.38 4.05 -20.43
N ALA A 57 10.20 4.36 -21.00
CA ALA A 57 9.22 5.21 -20.32
C ALA A 57 8.57 4.49 -19.14
N MET A 58 8.30 3.19 -19.24
CA MET A 58 7.77 2.38 -18.14
C MET A 58 8.82 2.21 -17.04
N GLN A 59 10.07 1.98 -17.41
CA GLN A 59 11.19 1.89 -16.48
C GLN A 59 11.41 3.20 -15.72
N GLN A 60 11.33 4.34 -16.40
CA GLN A 60 11.42 5.65 -15.76
C GLN A 60 10.27 5.90 -14.80
N ALA A 61 9.05 5.53 -15.17
CA ALA A 61 7.88 5.65 -14.30
C ALA A 61 8.03 4.82 -13.02
N GLU A 62 8.50 3.58 -13.14
CA GLU A 62 8.79 2.73 -11.99
C GLU A 62 9.88 3.34 -11.09
N ASN A 63 10.95 3.86 -11.69
CA ASN A 63 12.03 4.51 -10.95
C ASN A 63 11.55 5.75 -10.19
N GLU A 64 10.67 6.54 -10.79
CA GLU A 64 10.06 7.71 -10.13
C GLU A 64 9.19 7.30 -8.95
N VAL A 65 8.37 6.26 -9.10
CA VAL A 65 7.55 5.73 -8.02
C VAL A 65 8.43 5.17 -6.90
N HIS A 66 9.50 4.49 -7.23
CA HIS A 66 10.49 4.01 -6.25
C HIS A 66 11.12 5.14 -5.46
N ALA A 67 11.54 6.21 -6.14
CA ALA A 67 12.12 7.37 -5.49
C ALA A 67 11.11 8.07 -4.58
N GLU A 68 9.86 8.18 -5.01
CA GLU A 68 8.79 8.77 -4.25
C GLU A 68 8.42 7.94 -3.01
N LEU A 69 8.35 6.62 -3.15
CA LEU A 69 8.13 5.71 -2.04
C LEU A 69 9.26 5.80 -0.99
N LYS A 70 10.50 5.85 -1.42
CA LYS A 70 11.64 6.06 -0.52
C LYS A 70 11.56 7.39 0.23
N ARG A 71 11.17 8.46 -0.46
CA ARG A 71 10.97 9.77 0.19
C ARG A 71 9.85 9.73 1.21
N PHE A 72 8.75 9.07 0.89
CA PHE A 72 7.63 8.89 1.81
C PHE A 72 8.06 8.14 3.07
N VAL A 73 8.75 7.02 2.91
CA VAL A 73 9.23 6.21 4.03
C VAL A 73 10.21 7.01 4.90
N ALA A 74 11.16 7.71 4.29
CA ALA A 74 12.11 8.55 5.01
C ALA A 74 11.43 9.69 5.80
N ALA A 75 10.37 10.26 5.25
CA ALA A 75 9.67 11.39 5.87
C ALA A 75 8.71 10.97 7.00
N HIS A 76 8.12 9.78 6.95
CA HIS A 76 6.99 9.41 7.81
C HIS A 76 7.25 8.24 8.75
N PHE A 77 8.33 7.50 8.57
CA PHE A 77 8.73 6.43 9.49
C PHE A 77 9.89 6.87 10.39
N LYS A 78 9.79 6.51 11.66
CA LYS A 78 10.87 6.83 12.63
C LYS A 78 12.15 6.07 12.35
N ASN A 79 12.03 4.87 11.80
CA ASN A 79 13.14 3.98 11.50
C ASN A 79 13.06 3.48 10.06
N PRO A 80 13.33 4.36 9.07
CA PRO A 80 13.10 4.06 7.65
C PRO A 80 13.85 2.82 7.15
N ASP A 81 15.07 2.60 7.66
CA ASP A 81 15.91 1.48 7.23
C ASP A 81 15.35 0.11 7.63
N SER A 82 14.45 0.06 8.61
CA SER A 82 13.78 -1.16 9.03
C SER A 82 12.53 -1.48 8.22
N ILE A 83 12.10 -0.58 7.34
CA ILE A 83 10.87 -0.73 6.56
C ILE A 83 11.18 -1.34 5.20
N ARG A 84 10.54 -2.47 4.93
CA ARG A 84 10.58 -3.09 3.61
C ARG A 84 9.58 -2.38 2.70
N ALA A 85 10.10 -1.70 1.70
CA ALA A 85 9.30 -0.92 0.75
C ALA A 85 9.30 -1.63 -0.60
N GLU A 86 8.11 -1.95 -1.09
CA GLU A 86 7.93 -2.71 -2.33
C GLU A 86 6.95 -2.01 -3.27
N ILE A 87 7.15 -2.24 -4.55
CA ILE A 87 6.29 -1.79 -5.63
C ILE A 87 5.90 -2.99 -6.45
N ASP A 88 4.64 -3.05 -6.82
CA ASP A 88 4.11 -4.03 -7.75
C ASP A 88 3.14 -3.34 -8.70
N SER A 89 2.74 -4.01 -9.75
CA SER A 89 1.79 -3.51 -10.74
C SER A 89 0.62 -4.46 -10.90
N GLY A 90 -0.52 -3.92 -11.27
CA GLY A 90 -1.74 -4.69 -11.50
C GLY A 90 -2.98 -4.08 -10.87
N SER A 91 -3.98 -4.90 -10.64
CA SER A 91 -5.19 -4.51 -9.92
C SER A 91 -4.89 -4.40 -8.42
N PRO A 92 -5.01 -3.20 -7.81
CA PRO A 92 -4.53 -2.97 -6.45
C PRO A 92 -5.02 -3.96 -5.41
N HIS A 93 -6.33 -4.23 -5.36
CA HIS A 93 -6.88 -5.14 -4.36
C HIS A 93 -6.40 -6.59 -4.55
N LYS A 94 -6.22 -7.04 -5.79
CA LYS A 94 -5.72 -8.38 -6.08
C LYS A 94 -4.25 -8.52 -5.68
N VAL A 95 -3.45 -7.54 -6.02
CA VAL A 95 -2.01 -7.51 -5.69
C VAL A 95 -1.81 -7.47 -4.19
N ILE A 96 -2.56 -6.64 -3.46
CA ILE A 96 -2.47 -6.54 -2.00
C ILE A 96 -2.81 -7.89 -1.34
N VAL A 97 -3.90 -8.52 -1.74
CA VAL A 97 -4.35 -9.80 -1.18
C VAL A 97 -3.34 -10.91 -1.48
N GLN A 98 -2.85 -10.97 -2.72
CA GLN A 98 -1.84 -11.95 -3.11
C GLN A 98 -0.53 -11.75 -2.35
N HIS A 99 -0.05 -10.52 -2.26
CA HIS A 99 1.16 -10.17 -1.51
C HIS A 99 1.04 -10.57 -0.04
N ALA A 100 -0.10 -10.29 0.58
CA ALA A 100 -0.36 -10.67 1.96
C ALA A 100 -0.30 -12.19 2.17
N ARG A 101 -0.79 -12.94 1.20
CA ARG A 101 -0.76 -14.41 1.24
C ARG A 101 0.65 -14.96 1.06
N GLU A 102 1.39 -14.45 0.08
CA GLU A 102 2.74 -14.93 -0.24
C GLU A 102 3.76 -14.60 0.85
N GLU A 103 3.67 -13.41 1.44
CA GLU A 103 4.59 -12.92 2.46
C GLU A 103 4.18 -13.29 3.89
N GLY A 104 3.07 -13.99 4.06
CA GLY A 104 2.59 -14.39 5.38
C GLY A 104 2.24 -13.20 6.28
N ILE A 105 1.64 -12.17 5.70
CA ILE A 105 1.15 -11.00 6.43
C ILE A 105 0.02 -11.43 7.36
N ASP A 106 0.03 -10.95 8.58
CA ASP A 106 -1.01 -11.24 9.56
C ASP A 106 -1.89 -10.04 9.94
N LEU A 107 -1.49 -8.85 9.52
CA LEU A 107 -2.31 -7.64 9.61
C LEU A 107 -2.08 -6.72 8.40
N ILE A 108 -3.14 -6.34 7.72
CA ILE A 108 -3.11 -5.25 6.73
C ILE A 108 -3.70 -4.01 7.39
N ILE A 109 -2.97 -2.89 7.33
CA ILE A 109 -3.48 -1.59 7.78
C ILE A 109 -3.76 -0.74 6.54
N LEU A 110 -5.02 -0.54 6.27
CA LEU A 110 -5.53 0.00 5.03
C LEU A 110 -6.04 1.43 5.24
N PRO A 111 -5.47 2.43 4.56
CA PRO A 111 -6.08 3.75 4.57
C PRO A 111 -7.43 3.69 3.86
N ALA A 112 -8.46 4.27 4.49
CA ALA A 112 -9.75 4.41 3.84
C ALA A 112 -9.59 5.34 2.62
N THR A 113 -9.97 4.84 1.46
CA THR A 113 -9.92 5.60 0.22
C THR A 113 -11.32 6.12 -0.14
N GLY A 114 -11.41 7.40 -0.48
CA GLY A 114 -12.64 8.02 -0.94
C GLY A 114 -12.42 9.50 -1.18
N LYS A 115 -12.85 9.99 -2.32
CA LYS A 115 -12.71 11.40 -2.70
C LYS A 115 -13.57 12.37 -1.84
N ASP A 116 -14.45 11.83 -1.04
CA ASP A 116 -15.36 12.64 -0.22
C ASP A 116 -15.26 12.18 1.23
N VAL A 117 -14.54 12.97 2.01
CA VAL A 117 -14.32 12.73 3.45
C VAL A 117 -15.63 12.77 4.24
N SER A 118 -16.67 13.36 3.65
CA SER A 118 -18.01 13.45 4.27
C SER A 118 -18.87 12.19 4.08
N LYS A 119 -18.50 11.32 3.13
CA LYS A 119 -19.21 10.06 2.87
C LYS A 119 -18.42 8.87 3.40
N VAL A 120 -19.01 8.23 4.37
CA VAL A 120 -18.45 7.09 5.14
C VAL A 120 -18.40 5.80 4.29
N PHE A 121 -18.06 5.88 3.02
CA PHE A 121 -17.93 4.69 2.17
C PHE A 121 -16.47 4.32 1.99
N MET A 122 -16.15 3.06 2.26
CA MET A 122 -14.89 2.47 1.81
C MET A 122 -14.88 2.45 0.28
N GLY A 123 -13.75 2.82 -0.33
CA GLY A 123 -13.56 2.66 -1.76
C GLY A 123 -13.70 1.18 -2.18
N SER A 124 -13.98 0.93 -3.46
CA SER A 124 -14.16 -0.42 -3.99
C SER A 124 -12.95 -1.33 -3.72
N SER A 125 -11.74 -0.81 -3.86
CA SER A 125 -10.50 -1.56 -3.58
C SER A 125 -10.40 -1.96 -2.11
N SER A 126 -10.70 -1.06 -1.19
CA SER A 126 -10.68 -1.34 0.26
C SER A 126 -11.69 -2.41 0.63
N THR A 127 -12.90 -2.35 0.08
CA THR A 127 -13.95 -3.35 0.30
C THR A 127 -13.49 -4.74 -0.16
N HIS A 128 -12.90 -4.84 -1.34
CA HIS A 128 -12.40 -6.11 -1.87
C HIS A 128 -11.25 -6.68 -1.02
N VAL A 129 -10.36 -5.83 -0.53
CA VAL A 129 -9.29 -6.28 0.37
C VAL A 129 -9.87 -6.85 1.67
N VAL A 130 -10.82 -6.14 2.29
CA VAL A 130 -11.49 -6.62 3.52
C VAL A 130 -12.17 -7.97 3.31
N GLU A 131 -12.90 -8.12 2.20
CA GLU A 131 -13.63 -9.35 1.92
C GLU A 131 -12.73 -10.55 1.59
N ARG A 132 -11.59 -10.33 0.98
CA ARG A 132 -10.75 -11.39 0.39
C ARG A 132 -9.41 -11.60 1.08
N SER A 133 -9.09 -10.77 2.06
CA SER A 133 -7.84 -10.87 2.79
C SER A 133 -7.67 -12.22 3.51
N PRO A 134 -6.47 -12.81 3.49
CA PRO A 134 -6.16 -14.01 4.25
C PRO A 134 -5.92 -13.73 5.76
N CYS A 135 -5.92 -12.47 6.16
CA CYS A 135 -5.55 -12.03 7.51
C CYS A 135 -6.46 -10.89 8.01
N SER A 136 -6.18 -10.43 9.22
CA SER A 136 -6.86 -9.27 9.80
C SER A 136 -6.63 -8.01 8.98
N VAL A 137 -7.66 -7.18 8.87
CA VAL A 137 -7.59 -5.89 8.17
C VAL A 137 -8.10 -4.80 9.10
N LEU A 138 -7.27 -3.81 9.32
CA LEU A 138 -7.62 -2.59 10.04
C LEU A 138 -7.78 -1.45 9.04
N VAL A 139 -8.98 -0.92 8.93
CA VAL A 139 -9.27 0.24 8.07
C VAL A 139 -9.12 1.51 8.89
N VAL A 140 -8.18 2.35 8.50
CA VAL A 140 -7.94 3.64 9.16
C VAL A 140 -8.70 4.73 8.44
N ARG A 141 -9.63 5.34 9.14
CA ARG A 141 -10.47 6.44 8.64
C ARG A 141 -9.83 7.80 8.93
N PRO A 142 -10.23 8.85 8.15
CA PRO A 142 -9.78 10.22 8.42
C PRO A 142 -10.12 10.70 9.81
#